data_b5de1b30a94b2920c503bd626db8eb45
#
_entry.id   b5de1b30a94b2920c503bd626db8eb45
#
_cell.length_a   1.000
_cell.length_b   1.000
_cell.length_c   1.000
_cell.angle_alpha   90.00
_cell.angle_beta   90.00
_cell.angle_gamma   90.00
#
_symmetry.space_group_name_H-M   'P 1'
#
loop_
_entity.id
_entity.type
_entity.pdbx_description
1 polymer ?
#
loop_
_entity_poly.entity_id
_entity_poly.type
_entity_poly.pdbx_seq_one_letter_code
_entity_poly.pdbx_strand_id
1 'polypeptide(L)'
;MTQVQTRPEKTPGLFFIAILSALMAFTSLSTDIYLPAMPVMAKDLQGNAELTITGFLIGFCIAQLIWGPLSDHLGRRMPLFIGMVLFIIGSVGCALSTDMSQIVFWRVFQALGACTGPMLARAMIRDLFSRTRAAQMLSTLIIVMAIAPIAGPLLGGQLIKVTSWHAIFWLLAVIGIAMLMSLRWLPETLPEDRRVKASLPSAFRNYYALLTNASFMRFTLCLTFYYVAAYAFITGSAFVYITYFGIDPQHYGWLFALNIVGVMGMSVVNRRLVQRYSLEKLLKFAVLIATVASFILAVGAKLHIGGIVLIVVSVFIFFSMNGIIAATSTAAALDAVPNIAGSASALIGSLQYGSGIISSLLLALLSDGTPWTMAWIIALFSAASAVIALTTRERGTTA
;
A
#
# COMPACT_ATOMS: atom_id res chain seq x y z
N MET A 1 -37.89 10.60 23.92
CA MET A 1 -37.30 11.16 22.68
C MET A 1 -36.18 12.11 23.07
N THR A 2 -34.98 11.61 23.19
CA THR A 2 -33.79 12.40 23.52
C THR A 2 -33.30 13.06 22.25
N GLN A 3 -33.44 14.39 22.17
CA GLN A 3 -32.88 15.17 21.07
C GLN A 3 -31.37 14.99 21.04
N VAL A 4 -30.86 14.30 20.00
CA VAL A 4 -29.44 14.28 19.68
C VAL A 4 -29.09 15.70 19.23
N GLN A 5 -28.47 16.46 20.13
CA GLN A 5 -27.87 17.76 19.77
C GLN A 5 -26.83 17.54 18.69
N THR A 6 -27.20 17.78 17.44
CA THR A 6 -26.26 17.90 16.34
C THR A 6 -25.42 19.15 16.57
N ARG A 7 -24.19 18.97 17.06
CA ARG A 7 -23.19 20.05 17.03
C ARG A 7 -23.06 20.55 15.58
N PRO A 8 -23.03 21.85 15.34
CA PRO A 8 -22.80 22.38 14.00
C PRO A 8 -21.48 21.80 13.47
N GLU A 9 -21.54 21.07 12.36
CA GLU A 9 -20.38 20.58 11.65
C GLU A 9 -19.57 21.80 11.18
N LYS A 10 -18.49 22.12 11.91
CA LYS A 10 -17.53 23.11 11.44
C LYS A 10 -16.98 22.61 10.12
N THR A 11 -17.17 23.34 9.06
CA THR A 11 -16.51 23.07 7.77
C THR A 11 -15.02 23.00 8.02
N PRO A 12 -14.36 21.86 7.73
CA PRO A 12 -12.92 21.76 7.95
C PRO A 12 -12.21 22.80 7.09
N GLY A 13 -11.31 23.56 7.70
CA GLY A 13 -10.50 24.51 6.96
C GLY A 13 -9.72 23.81 5.85
N LEU A 14 -9.49 24.47 4.72
CA LEU A 14 -8.72 23.94 3.59
C LEU A 14 -7.38 23.37 4.05
N PHE A 15 -6.77 24.00 5.03
CA PHE A 15 -5.49 23.58 5.61
C PHE A 15 -5.55 22.22 6.31
N PHE A 16 -6.64 21.94 7.05
CA PHE A 16 -6.86 20.62 7.65
C PHE A 16 -6.95 19.51 6.60
N ILE A 17 -7.70 19.76 5.52
CA ILE A 17 -7.82 18.82 4.40
C ILE A 17 -6.47 18.61 3.73
N ALA A 18 -5.69 19.66 3.52
CA ALA A 18 -4.36 19.58 2.91
C ALA A 18 -3.39 18.71 3.73
N ILE A 19 -3.38 18.88 5.07
CA ILE A 19 -2.53 18.07 5.95
C ILE A 19 -2.95 16.59 5.89
N LEU A 20 -4.26 16.28 5.97
CA LEU A 20 -4.73 14.90 5.89
C LEU A 20 -4.45 14.28 4.52
N SER A 21 -4.56 15.06 3.44
CA SER A 21 -4.20 14.63 2.08
C SER A 21 -2.72 14.26 1.98
N ALA A 22 -1.85 15.12 2.51
CA ALA A 22 -0.43 14.87 2.54
C ALA A 22 -0.08 13.62 3.37
N LEU A 23 -0.72 13.43 4.54
CA LEU A 23 -0.58 12.22 5.34
C LEU A 23 -1.01 10.95 4.60
N MET A 24 -2.09 11.01 3.81
CA MET A 24 -2.55 9.88 3.01
C MET A 24 -1.55 9.50 1.89
N ALA A 25 -0.92 10.48 1.26
CA ALA A 25 0.04 10.27 0.18
C ALA A 25 1.41 9.80 0.67
N PHE A 26 1.70 9.98 1.96
CA PHE A 26 3.03 9.86 2.56
C PHE A 26 3.67 8.48 2.38
N THR A 27 2.90 7.41 2.58
CA THR A 27 3.39 6.04 2.44
C THR A 27 3.81 5.74 1.00
N SER A 28 2.92 6.00 0.02
CA SER A 28 3.22 5.74 -1.39
C SER A 28 4.41 6.58 -1.86
N LEU A 29 4.49 7.84 -1.46
CA LEU A 29 5.67 8.65 -1.79
C LEU A 29 6.95 8.01 -1.23
N SER A 30 6.93 7.53 0.03
CA SER A 30 8.10 6.94 0.69
C SER A 30 8.54 5.61 0.07
N THR A 31 7.60 4.85 -0.50
CA THR A 31 7.90 3.56 -1.14
C THR A 31 8.31 3.71 -2.60
N ASP A 32 7.77 4.71 -3.31
CA ASP A 32 7.86 4.72 -4.76
C ASP A 32 8.92 5.69 -5.29
N ILE A 33 9.28 6.74 -4.50
CA ILE A 33 10.21 7.80 -4.94
C ILE A 33 11.62 7.27 -5.23
N TYR A 34 12.10 6.25 -4.52
CA TYR A 34 13.46 5.75 -4.68
C TYR A 34 13.57 4.55 -5.64
N LEU A 35 12.45 4.01 -6.14
CA LEU A 35 12.46 2.86 -7.05
C LEU A 35 13.41 3.05 -8.25
N PRO A 36 13.42 4.19 -8.96
CA PRO A 36 14.35 4.40 -10.07
C PRO A 36 15.82 4.48 -9.63
N ALA A 37 16.10 4.70 -8.36
CA ALA A 37 17.46 4.73 -7.81
C ALA A 37 17.98 3.34 -7.38
N MET A 38 17.11 2.33 -7.25
CA MET A 38 17.48 0.99 -6.77
C MET A 38 18.67 0.37 -7.50
N PRO A 39 18.79 0.42 -8.85
CA PRO A 39 19.95 -0.14 -9.53
C PRO A 39 21.28 0.54 -9.18
N VAL A 40 21.26 1.86 -8.92
CA VAL A 40 22.45 2.60 -8.47
C VAL A 40 22.78 2.24 -7.03
N MET A 41 21.76 2.17 -6.15
CA MET A 41 21.95 1.77 -4.75
C MET A 41 22.53 0.36 -4.63
N ALA A 42 22.10 -0.59 -5.47
CA ALA A 42 22.63 -1.95 -5.48
C ALA A 42 24.14 -1.97 -5.77
N LYS A 43 24.61 -1.11 -6.68
CA LYS A 43 26.05 -0.98 -7.01
C LYS A 43 26.83 -0.28 -5.89
N ASP A 44 26.33 0.83 -5.39
CA ASP A 44 27.02 1.64 -4.38
C ASP A 44 27.12 0.91 -3.02
N LEU A 45 26.03 0.23 -2.62
CA LEU A 45 25.96 -0.52 -1.35
C LEU A 45 26.37 -1.99 -1.46
N GLN A 46 26.77 -2.44 -2.66
CA GLN A 46 27.22 -3.81 -2.97
C GLN A 46 26.27 -4.90 -2.46
N GLY A 47 24.98 -4.74 -2.70
CA GLY A 47 23.97 -5.66 -2.21
C GLY A 47 22.65 -5.61 -2.99
N ASN A 48 21.72 -6.47 -2.60
CA ASN A 48 20.42 -6.56 -3.25
C ASN A 48 19.50 -5.43 -2.78
N ALA A 49 19.23 -4.47 -3.65
CA ALA A 49 18.39 -3.31 -3.33
C ALA A 49 16.93 -3.69 -3.00
N GLU A 50 16.45 -4.86 -3.45
CA GLU A 50 15.14 -5.42 -3.13
C GLU A 50 14.94 -5.57 -1.61
N LEU A 51 16.01 -5.83 -0.86
CA LEU A 51 15.96 -5.93 0.60
C LEU A 51 15.57 -4.61 1.28
N THR A 52 15.77 -3.47 0.64
CA THR A 52 15.32 -2.18 1.16
C THR A 52 13.80 -2.07 1.20
N ILE A 53 13.11 -2.68 0.22
CA ILE A 53 11.65 -2.83 0.23
C ILE A 53 11.24 -3.81 1.33
N THR A 54 11.95 -4.94 1.45
CA THR A 54 11.70 -5.93 2.53
C THR A 54 11.71 -5.25 3.90
N GLY A 55 12.75 -4.47 4.21
CA GLY A 55 12.87 -3.74 5.48
C GLY A 55 11.69 -2.80 5.72
N PHE A 56 11.30 -2.02 4.70
CA PHE A 56 10.15 -1.14 4.80
C PHE A 56 8.85 -1.91 5.05
N LEU A 57 8.61 -2.99 4.32
CA LEU A 57 7.37 -3.78 4.45
C LEU A 57 7.28 -4.50 5.79
N ILE A 58 8.39 -4.96 6.38
CA ILE A 58 8.43 -5.50 7.74
C ILE A 58 7.97 -4.46 8.74
N GLY A 59 8.58 -3.27 8.71
CA GLY A 59 8.20 -2.18 9.60
C GLY A 59 6.73 -1.78 9.44
N PHE A 60 6.26 -1.69 8.21
CA PHE A 60 4.89 -1.30 7.90
C PHE A 60 3.87 -2.35 8.36
N CYS A 61 4.15 -3.64 8.13
CA CYS A 61 3.32 -4.77 8.55
C CYS A 61 3.11 -4.78 10.08
N ILE A 62 4.19 -4.61 10.84
CA ILE A 62 4.16 -4.53 12.30
C ILE A 62 3.39 -3.28 12.76
N ALA A 63 3.69 -2.14 12.15
CA ALA A 63 3.07 -0.87 12.48
C ALA A 63 1.54 -0.89 12.30
N GLN A 64 1.05 -1.54 11.24
CA GLN A 64 -0.37 -1.67 10.95
C GLN A 64 -1.16 -2.33 12.09
N LEU A 65 -0.55 -3.31 12.75
CA LEU A 65 -1.20 -4.04 13.87
C LEU A 65 -1.14 -3.27 15.19
N ILE A 66 -0.13 -2.41 15.37
CA ILE A 66 0.14 -1.76 16.66
C ILE A 66 -0.50 -0.37 16.73
N TRP A 67 -0.33 0.46 15.69
CA TRP A 67 -0.77 1.87 15.74
C TRP A 67 -2.28 2.05 15.85
N GLY A 68 -3.09 1.12 15.32
CA GLY A 68 -4.55 1.16 15.46
C GLY A 68 -4.98 1.16 16.92
N PRO A 69 -4.79 0.05 17.65
CA PRO A 69 -5.12 -0.03 19.07
C PRO A 69 -4.44 1.04 19.90
N LEU A 70 -3.18 1.36 19.61
CA LEU A 70 -2.44 2.38 20.38
C LEU A 70 -3.06 3.78 20.22
N SER A 71 -3.52 4.13 19.03
CA SER A 71 -4.17 5.42 18.78
C SER A 71 -5.57 5.53 19.40
N ASP A 72 -6.26 4.40 19.59
CA ASP A 72 -7.54 4.37 20.31
C ASP A 72 -7.37 4.62 21.81
N HIS A 73 -6.17 4.36 22.36
CA HIS A 73 -5.81 4.65 23.76
C HIS A 73 -5.23 6.05 23.97
N LEU A 74 -4.23 6.41 23.15
CA LEU A 74 -3.46 7.64 23.36
C LEU A 74 -4.11 8.87 22.71
N GLY A 75 -5.14 8.69 21.88
CA GLY A 75 -5.62 9.72 20.96
C GLY A 75 -4.88 9.68 19.62
N ARG A 76 -5.26 10.56 18.69
CA ARG A 76 -4.76 10.51 17.30
C ARG A 76 -3.44 11.27 17.11
N ARG A 77 -3.27 12.38 17.82
CA ARG A 77 -2.10 13.26 17.64
C ARG A 77 -0.79 12.65 18.12
N MET A 78 -0.81 12.00 19.30
CA MET A 78 0.43 11.45 19.89
C MET A 78 1.08 10.37 19.01
N PRO A 79 0.35 9.36 18.51
CA PRO A 79 0.91 8.39 17.57
C PRO A 79 1.40 9.01 16.24
N LEU A 80 0.71 10.05 15.73
CA LEU A 80 1.20 10.80 14.56
C LEU A 80 2.53 11.48 14.83
N PHE A 81 2.66 12.14 15.99
CA PHE A 81 3.91 12.80 16.39
C PHE A 81 5.06 11.79 16.48
N ILE A 82 4.87 10.68 17.20
CA ILE A 82 5.87 9.62 17.34
C ILE A 82 6.22 9.03 15.96
N GLY A 83 5.20 8.77 15.14
CA GLY A 83 5.39 8.25 13.78
C GLY A 83 6.22 9.18 12.90
N MET A 84 5.94 10.50 12.91
CA MET A 84 6.72 11.44 12.12
C MET A 84 8.17 11.54 12.60
N VAL A 85 8.42 11.48 13.91
CA VAL A 85 9.79 11.43 14.46
C VAL A 85 10.51 10.17 13.99
N LEU A 86 9.90 8.99 14.10
CA LEU A 86 10.47 7.74 13.61
C LEU A 86 10.76 7.79 12.11
N PHE A 87 9.85 8.37 11.33
CA PHE A 87 10.03 8.55 9.90
C PHE A 87 11.24 9.43 9.56
N ILE A 88 11.40 10.56 10.24
CA ILE A 88 12.52 11.47 10.06
C ILE A 88 13.84 10.77 10.40
N ILE A 89 13.90 10.11 11.57
CA ILE A 89 15.09 9.37 12.02
C ILE A 89 15.43 8.27 10.99
N GLY A 90 14.43 7.49 10.55
CA GLY A 90 14.62 6.46 9.54
C GLY A 90 15.10 7.03 8.20
N SER A 91 14.54 8.16 7.76
CA SER A 91 14.97 8.82 6.51
C SER A 91 16.39 9.36 6.58
N VAL A 92 16.77 10.01 7.68
CA VAL A 92 18.14 10.47 7.91
C VAL A 92 19.10 9.28 7.98
N GLY A 93 18.73 8.21 8.70
CA GLY A 93 19.50 6.99 8.76
C GLY A 93 19.72 6.35 7.38
N CYS A 94 18.67 6.28 6.54
CA CYS A 94 18.81 5.83 5.16
C CYS A 94 19.75 6.74 4.34
N ALA A 95 19.64 8.05 4.49
CA ALA A 95 20.50 9.01 3.77
C ALA A 95 21.98 8.92 4.18
N LEU A 96 22.29 8.46 5.37
CA LEU A 96 23.65 8.32 5.90
C LEU A 96 24.19 6.88 5.78
N SER A 97 23.41 5.93 5.26
CA SER A 97 23.80 4.54 5.16
C SER A 97 24.93 4.33 4.15
N THR A 98 25.90 3.51 4.52
CA THR A 98 27.09 3.15 3.72
C THR A 98 27.11 1.71 3.28
N ASP A 99 26.20 0.88 3.79
CA ASP A 99 26.03 -0.52 3.38
C ASP A 99 24.54 -0.92 3.33
N MET A 100 24.27 -2.05 2.68
CA MET A 100 22.89 -2.53 2.46
C MET A 100 22.18 -2.87 3.78
N SER A 101 22.87 -3.41 4.77
CA SER A 101 22.26 -3.80 6.05
C SER A 101 21.78 -2.58 6.84
N GLN A 102 22.58 -1.50 6.82
CA GLN A 102 22.21 -0.25 7.48
C GLN A 102 20.93 0.35 6.86
N ILE A 103 20.86 0.43 5.53
CA ILE A 103 19.68 1.03 4.90
C ILE A 103 18.44 0.17 5.13
N VAL A 104 18.56 -1.16 5.07
CA VAL A 104 17.44 -2.07 5.40
C VAL A 104 16.94 -1.84 6.82
N PHE A 105 17.86 -1.72 7.78
CA PHE A 105 17.52 -1.42 9.18
C PHE A 105 16.77 -0.10 9.32
N TRP A 106 17.28 1.00 8.74
CA TRP A 106 16.64 2.31 8.83
C TRP A 106 15.30 2.37 8.08
N ARG A 107 15.14 1.58 7.03
CA ARG A 107 13.86 1.43 6.33
C ARG A 107 12.75 0.85 7.21
N VAL A 108 13.07 -0.01 8.18
CA VAL A 108 12.10 -0.48 9.18
C VAL A 108 11.56 0.69 10.01
N PHE A 109 12.45 1.55 10.55
CA PHE A 109 12.04 2.71 11.34
C PHE A 109 11.26 3.72 10.51
N GLN A 110 11.70 3.98 9.29
CA GLN A 110 10.99 4.85 8.36
C GLN A 110 9.54 4.35 8.12
N ALA A 111 9.36 3.06 7.95
CA ALA A 111 8.06 2.45 7.72
C ALA A 111 7.16 2.46 8.96
N LEU A 112 7.71 2.22 10.16
CA LEU A 112 6.97 2.37 11.42
C LEU A 112 6.34 3.77 11.52
N GLY A 113 7.06 4.78 11.06
CA GLY A 113 6.56 6.15 10.99
C GLY A 113 5.56 6.38 9.86
N ALA A 114 5.90 5.98 8.64
CA ALA A 114 5.09 6.21 7.45
C ALA A 114 3.67 5.63 7.54
N CYS A 115 3.51 4.51 8.25
CA CYS A 115 2.22 3.84 8.45
C CYS A 115 1.21 4.69 9.20
N THR A 116 1.66 5.55 10.14
CA THR A 116 0.77 6.37 10.96
C THR A 116 -0.05 7.36 10.14
N GLY A 117 0.54 7.93 9.07
CA GLY A 117 -0.09 8.96 8.25
C GLY A 117 -1.44 8.54 7.67
N PRO A 118 -1.50 7.60 6.72
CA PRO A 118 -2.75 7.23 6.07
C PRO A 118 -3.73 6.53 7.00
N MET A 119 -3.23 5.83 8.03
CA MET A 119 -4.09 5.13 8.97
C MET A 119 -4.83 6.11 9.87
N LEU A 120 -4.12 7.08 10.46
CA LEU A 120 -4.71 8.04 11.38
C LEU A 120 -5.47 9.14 10.67
N ALA A 121 -5.08 9.55 9.45
CA ALA A 121 -5.88 10.46 8.64
C ALA A 121 -7.29 9.91 8.40
N ARG A 122 -7.43 8.62 8.06
CA ARG A 122 -8.74 7.96 7.92
C ARG A 122 -9.51 7.88 9.24
N ALA A 123 -8.82 7.63 10.36
CA ALA A 123 -9.43 7.59 11.68
C ALA A 123 -9.96 8.96 12.07
N MET A 124 -9.15 10.03 11.92
CA MET A 124 -9.53 11.41 12.25
C MET A 124 -10.76 11.89 11.47
N ILE A 125 -10.87 11.51 10.20
CA ILE A 125 -12.08 11.83 9.40
C ILE A 125 -13.31 11.13 9.98
N ARG A 126 -13.20 9.87 10.35
CA ARG A 126 -14.32 9.13 10.96
C ARG A 126 -14.71 9.66 12.35
N ASP A 127 -13.75 10.19 13.08
CA ASP A 127 -13.99 10.76 14.42
C ASP A 127 -14.74 12.09 14.35
N LEU A 128 -14.53 12.89 13.29
CA LEU A 128 -15.03 14.27 13.17
C LEU A 128 -16.32 14.42 12.37
N PHE A 129 -16.56 13.53 11.41
CA PHE A 129 -17.62 13.72 10.41
C PHE A 129 -18.69 12.63 10.48
N SER A 130 -19.93 13.00 10.14
CA SER A 130 -21.01 12.06 9.90
C SER A 130 -20.64 11.05 8.78
N ARG A 131 -21.28 9.87 8.79
CA ARG A 131 -20.97 8.78 7.86
C ARG A 131 -20.91 9.24 6.39
N THR A 132 -21.88 10.06 5.96
CA THR A 132 -21.96 10.56 4.58
C THR A 132 -20.83 11.54 4.28
N ARG A 133 -20.58 12.49 5.18
CA ARG A 133 -19.52 13.50 5.03
C ARG A 133 -18.13 12.87 5.08
N ALA A 134 -17.91 11.92 5.98
CA ALA A 134 -16.67 11.16 6.06
C ALA A 134 -16.37 10.41 4.74
N ALA A 135 -17.39 9.78 4.13
CA ALA A 135 -17.23 9.11 2.83
C ALA A 135 -16.83 10.08 1.71
N GLN A 136 -17.43 11.29 1.66
CA GLN A 136 -17.07 12.32 0.70
C GLN A 136 -15.62 12.80 0.89
N MET A 137 -15.22 13.07 2.14
CA MET A 137 -13.86 13.50 2.46
C MET A 137 -12.82 12.44 2.12
N LEU A 138 -13.08 11.18 2.51
CA LEU A 138 -12.20 10.05 2.16
C LEU A 138 -12.06 9.87 0.64
N SER A 139 -13.13 10.06 -0.12
CA SER A 139 -13.06 10.01 -1.58
C SER A 139 -12.13 11.08 -2.16
N THR A 140 -12.16 12.29 -1.60
CA THR A 140 -11.23 13.37 -2.00
C THR A 140 -9.79 13.01 -1.68
N LEU A 141 -9.52 12.48 -0.48
CA LEU A 141 -8.17 12.08 -0.06
C LEU A 141 -7.60 10.91 -0.89
N ILE A 142 -8.46 9.98 -1.32
CA ILE A 142 -8.05 8.87 -2.19
C ILE A 142 -7.54 9.37 -3.55
N ILE A 143 -8.12 10.44 -4.09
CA ILE A 143 -7.63 11.05 -5.35
C ILE A 143 -6.19 11.55 -5.15
N VAL A 144 -5.92 12.27 -4.06
CA VAL A 144 -4.56 12.75 -3.75
C VAL A 144 -3.60 11.59 -3.51
N MET A 145 -4.04 10.54 -2.80
CA MET A 145 -3.26 9.33 -2.57
C MET A 145 -2.89 8.64 -3.89
N ALA A 146 -3.76 8.67 -4.91
CA ALA A 146 -3.49 8.06 -6.22
C ALA A 146 -2.45 8.84 -7.04
N ILE A 147 -2.21 10.12 -6.74
CA ILE A 147 -1.17 10.92 -7.40
C ILE A 147 0.22 10.55 -6.90
N ALA A 148 0.37 10.17 -5.64
CA ALA A 148 1.67 9.91 -5.02
C ALA A 148 2.48 8.80 -5.72
N PRO A 149 1.91 7.62 -6.11
CA PRO A 149 2.63 6.60 -6.85
C PRO A 149 3.04 7.03 -8.27
N ILE A 150 2.42 8.06 -8.81
CA ILE A 150 2.80 8.66 -10.10
C ILE A 150 3.94 9.67 -9.87
N ALA A 151 3.75 10.59 -8.94
CA ALA A 151 4.70 11.65 -8.66
C ALA A 151 6.02 11.11 -8.06
N GLY A 152 5.95 10.09 -7.21
CA GLY A 152 7.11 9.51 -6.54
C GLY A 152 8.21 9.08 -7.52
N PRO A 153 7.98 8.09 -8.38
CA PRO A 153 8.99 7.61 -9.32
C PRO A 153 9.44 8.68 -10.34
N LEU A 154 8.54 9.59 -10.73
CA LEU A 154 8.91 10.71 -11.62
C LEU A 154 9.88 11.68 -10.95
N LEU A 155 9.60 12.07 -9.71
CA LEU A 155 10.50 12.92 -8.92
C LEU A 155 11.82 12.21 -8.62
N GLY A 156 11.77 10.93 -8.23
CA GLY A 156 12.94 10.12 -7.96
C GLY A 156 13.86 9.98 -9.17
N GLY A 157 13.28 9.72 -10.36
CA GLY A 157 14.03 9.64 -11.60
C GLY A 157 14.73 10.96 -11.99
N GLN A 158 14.09 12.11 -11.74
CA GLN A 158 14.72 13.42 -11.97
C GLN A 158 15.82 13.71 -10.94
N LEU A 159 15.59 13.36 -9.67
CA LEU A 159 16.58 13.55 -8.61
C LEU A 159 17.86 12.76 -8.88
N ILE A 160 17.74 11.49 -9.26
CA ILE A 160 18.90 10.63 -9.52
C ILE A 160 19.74 11.10 -10.72
N LYS A 161 19.13 11.85 -11.64
CA LYS A 161 19.82 12.43 -12.79
C LYS A 161 20.78 13.57 -12.39
N VAL A 162 20.38 14.37 -11.41
CA VAL A 162 21.11 15.61 -11.03
C VAL A 162 21.88 15.48 -9.72
N THR A 163 21.58 14.44 -8.92
CA THR A 163 22.17 14.22 -7.61
C THR A 163 22.45 12.73 -7.38
N SER A 164 22.62 12.33 -6.12
CA SER A 164 22.73 10.93 -5.71
C SER A 164 21.44 10.41 -5.09
N TRP A 165 21.31 9.09 -4.93
CA TRP A 165 20.18 8.46 -4.26
C TRP A 165 20.00 8.90 -2.80
N HIS A 166 21.07 9.34 -2.12
CA HIS A 166 21.02 9.90 -0.76
C HIS A 166 20.09 11.13 -0.69
N ALA A 167 20.08 11.97 -1.74
CA ALA A 167 19.26 13.16 -1.80
C ALA A 167 17.76 12.84 -1.73
N ILE A 168 17.34 11.67 -2.21
CA ILE A 168 15.94 11.21 -2.12
C ILE A 168 15.55 11.03 -0.65
N PHE A 169 16.41 10.41 0.16
CA PHE A 169 16.12 10.20 1.58
C PHE A 169 16.23 11.50 2.39
N TRP A 170 17.14 12.41 2.02
CA TRP A 170 17.19 13.77 2.58
C TRP A 170 15.90 14.55 2.27
N LEU A 171 15.38 14.47 1.04
CA LEU A 171 14.10 15.07 0.67
C LEU A 171 12.97 14.50 1.53
N LEU A 172 12.92 13.17 1.72
CA LEU A 172 11.93 12.53 2.59
C LEU A 172 12.04 13.00 4.05
N ALA A 173 13.26 13.19 4.56
CA ALA A 173 13.47 13.75 5.90
C ALA A 173 12.91 15.18 6.02
N VAL A 174 13.18 16.04 5.02
CA VAL A 174 12.65 17.42 4.97
C VAL A 174 11.11 17.42 4.91
N ILE A 175 10.52 16.56 4.07
CA ILE A 175 9.05 16.39 4.01
C ILE A 175 8.53 15.92 5.37
N GLY A 176 9.20 14.96 6.02
CA GLY A 176 8.85 14.48 7.36
C GLY A 176 8.86 15.60 8.41
N ILE A 177 9.88 16.47 8.39
CA ILE A 177 9.97 17.64 9.28
C ILE A 177 8.82 18.62 9.01
N ALA A 178 8.53 18.91 7.74
CA ALA A 178 7.41 19.78 7.37
C ALA A 178 6.07 19.21 7.86
N MET A 179 5.88 17.90 7.71
CA MET A 179 4.69 17.19 8.21
C MET A 179 4.63 17.23 9.74
N LEU A 180 5.73 16.97 10.44
CA LEU A 180 5.80 17.06 11.91
C LEU A 180 5.40 18.46 12.40
N MET A 181 5.92 19.51 11.77
CA MET A 181 5.54 20.89 12.08
C MET A 181 4.07 21.16 11.80
N SER A 182 3.50 20.56 10.75
CA SER A 182 2.09 20.75 10.40
C SER A 182 1.13 20.14 11.43
N LEU A 183 1.56 19.13 12.20
CA LEU A 183 0.72 18.48 13.22
C LEU A 183 0.28 19.44 14.35
N ARG A 184 0.99 20.55 14.55
CA ARG A 184 0.57 21.57 15.54
C ARG A 184 -0.80 22.20 15.22
N TRP A 185 -1.18 22.22 13.95
CA TRP A 185 -2.47 22.74 13.49
C TRP A 185 -3.58 21.68 13.42
N LEU A 186 -3.24 20.40 13.61
CA LEU A 186 -4.24 19.34 13.69
C LEU A 186 -4.85 19.28 15.09
N PRO A 187 -6.19 19.30 15.22
CA PRO A 187 -6.86 19.09 16.52
C PRO A 187 -6.72 17.63 16.96
N GLU A 188 -6.80 17.38 18.28
CA GLU A 188 -7.08 16.03 18.75
C GLU A 188 -8.55 15.69 18.43
N THR A 189 -8.76 14.59 17.72
CA THR A 189 -10.09 14.20 17.23
C THR A 189 -10.75 13.14 18.11
N LEU A 190 -9.97 12.46 18.97
CA LEU A 190 -10.44 11.48 19.92
C LEU A 190 -10.27 12.00 21.35
N PRO A 191 -11.30 12.68 21.92
CA PRO A 191 -11.24 13.20 23.27
C PRO A 191 -11.16 12.06 24.30
N GLU A 192 -10.64 12.36 25.49
CA GLU A 192 -10.30 11.36 26.51
C GLU A 192 -11.48 10.50 26.97
N ASP A 193 -12.67 11.06 27.00
CA ASP A 193 -13.92 10.39 27.35
C ASP A 193 -14.35 9.32 26.34
N ARG A 194 -13.86 9.41 25.09
CA ARG A 194 -14.15 8.47 24.02
C ARG A 194 -13.03 7.47 23.76
N ARG A 195 -11.89 7.60 24.44
CA ARG A 195 -10.78 6.65 24.30
C ARG A 195 -11.16 5.28 24.82
N VAL A 196 -10.79 4.26 24.06
CA VAL A 196 -11.10 2.87 24.42
C VAL A 196 -10.20 2.46 25.59
N LYS A 197 -10.78 2.07 26.72
CA LYS A 197 -10.05 1.53 27.88
C LYS A 197 -9.68 0.04 27.69
N ALA A 198 -10.00 -0.56 26.53
CA ALA A 198 -9.69 -1.95 26.27
C ALA A 198 -8.17 -2.18 26.19
N SER A 199 -7.70 -3.22 26.84
CA SER A 199 -6.27 -3.56 26.88
C SER A 199 -5.75 -3.99 25.50
N LEU A 200 -4.49 -3.70 25.16
CA LEU A 200 -3.81 -4.21 23.95
C LEU A 200 -4.03 -5.70 23.71
N PRO A 201 -4.01 -6.59 24.76
CA PRO A 201 -4.36 -8.00 24.62
C PRO A 201 -5.73 -8.28 23.96
N SER A 202 -6.72 -7.40 24.13
CA SER A 202 -8.04 -7.59 23.49
C SER A 202 -7.97 -7.44 21.95
N ALA A 203 -7.10 -6.57 21.44
CA ALA A 203 -6.87 -6.41 20.02
C ALA A 203 -6.23 -7.68 19.42
N PHE A 204 -5.25 -8.26 20.11
CA PHE A 204 -4.62 -9.53 19.68
C PHE A 204 -5.60 -10.70 19.68
N ARG A 205 -6.54 -10.74 20.64
CA ARG A 205 -7.63 -11.74 20.64
C ARG A 205 -8.53 -11.57 19.41
N ASN A 206 -8.82 -10.33 19.01
CA ASN A 206 -9.59 -10.08 17.79
C ASN A 206 -8.82 -10.55 16.54
N TYR A 207 -7.51 -10.33 16.46
CA TYR A 207 -6.70 -10.85 15.35
C TYR A 207 -6.72 -12.37 15.28
N TYR A 208 -6.60 -13.06 16.42
CA TYR A 208 -6.73 -14.51 16.45
C TYR A 208 -8.11 -14.99 15.96
N ALA A 209 -9.18 -14.35 16.42
CA ALA A 209 -10.54 -14.66 15.95
C ALA A 209 -10.71 -14.43 14.44
N LEU A 210 -10.07 -13.41 13.88
CA LEU A 210 -10.07 -13.13 12.44
C LEU A 210 -9.30 -14.21 11.66
N LEU A 211 -8.13 -14.61 12.13
CA LEU A 211 -7.31 -15.66 11.50
C LEU A 211 -8.01 -17.01 11.45
N THR A 212 -8.90 -17.30 12.41
CA THR A 212 -9.68 -18.54 12.47
C THR A 212 -11.01 -18.44 11.71
N ASN A 213 -11.42 -17.25 11.26
CA ASN A 213 -12.66 -17.07 10.49
C ASN A 213 -12.43 -17.39 9.00
N ALA A 214 -12.89 -18.56 8.57
CA ALA A 214 -12.68 -19.05 7.22
C ALA A 214 -13.25 -18.14 6.12
N SER A 215 -14.40 -17.47 6.36
CA SER A 215 -15.00 -16.55 5.39
C SER A 215 -14.17 -15.30 5.20
N PHE A 216 -13.75 -14.69 6.30
CA PHE A 216 -12.85 -13.53 6.29
C PHE A 216 -11.50 -13.87 5.63
N MET A 217 -10.88 -14.99 6.04
CA MET A 217 -9.56 -15.38 5.55
C MET A 217 -9.53 -15.73 4.07
N ARG A 218 -10.60 -16.29 3.49
CA ARG A 218 -10.66 -16.57 2.04
C ARG A 218 -10.50 -15.29 1.22
N PHE A 219 -11.27 -14.25 1.50
CA PHE A 219 -11.17 -12.98 0.78
C PHE A 219 -9.85 -12.27 1.08
N THR A 220 -9.40 -12.30 2.33
CA THR A 220 -8.12 -11.71 2.75
C THR A 220 -6.93 -12.41 2.09
N LEU A 221 -6.89 -13.74 2.05
CA LEU A 221 -5.81 -14.49 1.40
C LEU A 221 -5.80 -14.32 -0.12
N CYS A 222 -7.00 -14.27 -0.76
CA CYS A 222 -7.09 -13.95 -2.18
C CYS A 222 -6.40 -12.61 -2.48
N LEU A 223 -6.69 -11.58 -1.69
CA LEU A 223 -6.06 -10.27 -1.80
C LEU A 223 -4.56 -10.34 -1.49
N THR A 224 -4.17 -11.04 -0.42
CA THR A 224 -2.77 -11.18 0.00
C THR A 224 -1.93 -11.80 -1.10
N PHE A 225 -2.35 -12.91 -1.72
CA PHE A 225 -1.61 -13.53 -2.81
C PHE A 225 -1.57 -12.67 -4.07
N TYR A 226 -2.64 -11.95 -4.38
CA TYR A 226 -2.59 -10.96 -5.45
C TYR A 226 -1.53 -9.88 -5.17
N TYR A 227 -1.41 -9.41 -3.92
CA TYR A 227 -0.40 -8.42 -3.55
C TYR A 227 1.02 -8.98 -3.48
N VAL A 228 1.25 -10.27 -3.22
CA VAL A 228 2.57 -10.89 -3.44
C VAL A 228 2.99 -10.69 -4.89
N ALA A 229 2.09 -10.97 -5.84
CA ALA A 229 2.34 -10.77 -7.27
C ALA A 229 2.56 -9.28 -7.61
N ALA A 230 1.74 -8.38 -7.07
CA ALA A 230 1.88 -6.94 -7.31
C ALA A 230 3.22 -6.38 -6.78
N TYR A 231 3.62 -6.79 -5.58
CA TYR A 231 4.91 -6.38 -5.02
C TYR A 231 6.11 -6.99 -5.75
N ALA A 232 5.97 -8.17 -6.38
CA ALA A 232 7.03 -8.69 -7.25
C ALA A 232 7.32 -7.73 -8.40
N PHE A 233 6.28 -7.15 -9.01
CA PHE A 233 6.48 -6.09 -10.01
C PHE A 233 7.04 -4.81 -9.39
N ILE A 234 6.46 -4.29 -8.30
CA ILE A 234 6.92 -3.04 -7.67
C ILE A 234 8.41 -3.14 -7.34
N THR A 235 8.84 -4.28 -6.78
CA THR A 235 10.23 -4.51 -6.37
C THR A 235 11.16 -4.76 -7.57
N GLY A 236 10.73 -5.58 -8.54
CA GLY A 236 11.58 -6.02 -9.66
C GLY A 236 11.57 -5.08 -10.86
N SER A 237 10.59 -4.18 -10.97
CA SER A 237 10.39 -3.38 -12.18
C SER A 237 11.55 -2.43 -12.50
N ALA A 238 12.19 -1.86 -11.49
CA ALA A 238 13.35 -0.98 -11.70
C ALA A 238 14.51 -1.75 -12.33
N PHE A 239 14.79 -2.96 -11.86
CA PHE A 239 15.79 -3.83 -12.48
C PHE A 239 15.40 -4.18 -13.91
N VAL A 240 14.17 -4.62 -14.15
CA VAL A 240 13.69 -5.03 -15.47
C VAL A 240 13.72 -3.87 -16.46
N TYR A 241 13.19 -2.72 -16.12
CA TYR A 241 13.11 -1.59 -17.06
C TYR A 241 14.45 -0.86 -17.21
N ILE A 242 15.16 -0.57 -16.12
CA ILE A 242 16.37 0.25 -16.16
C ILE A 242 17.60 -0.60 -16.49
N THR A 243 17.81 -1.71 -15.77
CA THR A 243 19.03 -2.50 -15.92
C THR A 243 18.97 -3.42 -17.14
N TYR A 244 17.87 -4.18 -17.29
CA TYR A 244 17.75 -5.18 -18.36
C TYR A 244 17.39 -4.56 -19.73
N PHE A 245 16.40 -3.66 -19.78
CA PHE A 245 15.99 -3.01 -21.03
C PHE A 245 16.68 -1.67 -21.30
N GLY A 246 17.50 -1.17 -20.40
CA GLY A 246 18.25 0.07 -20.61
C GLY A 246 17.39 1.34 -20.62
N ILE A 247 16.22 1.32 -20.02
CA ILE A 247 15.36 2.52 -19.90
C ILE A 247 16.03 3.50 -18.94
N ASP A 248 16.13 4.75 -19.38
CA ASP A 248 16.67 5.82 -18.53
C ASP A 248 15.81 5.97 -17.25
N PRO A 249 16.43 6.03 -16.05
CA PRO A 249 15.72 6.20 -14.78
C PRO A 249 14.69 7.34 -14.75
N GLN A 250 14.95 8.42 -15.48
CA GLN A 250 14.02 9.54 -15.62
C GLN A 250 12.71 9.17 -16.34
N HIS A 251 12.72 8.15 -17.20
CA HIS A 251 11.54 7.68 -17.94
C HIS A 251 10.79 6.53 -17.24
N TYR A 252 11.45 5.87 -16.29
CA TYR A 252 10.85 4.77 -15.50
C TYR A 252 9.49 5.16 -14.89
N GLY A 253 9.41 6.37 -14.35
CA GLY A 253 8.19 6.86 -13.69
C GLY A 253 6.96 6.88 -14.60
N TRP A 254 7.12 7.09 -15.91
CA TRP A 254 6.01 7.06 -16.87
C TRP A 254 5.45 5.65 -17.07
N LEU A 255 6.32 4.64 -17.14
CA LEU A 255 5.90 3.24 -17.24
C LEU A 255 5.18 2.78 -15.96
N PHE A 256 5.65 3.25 -14.81
CA PHE A 256 4.99 2.99 -13.54
C PHE A 256 3.63 3.69 -13.45
N ALA A 257 3.56 4.97 -13.84
CA ALA A 257 2.34 5.77 -13.87
C ALA A 257 1.23 5.17 -14.73
N LEU A 258 1.59 4.57 -15.87
CA LEU A 258 0.65 3.89 -16.75
C LEU A 258 -0.19 2.85 -16.00
N ASN A 259 0.44 2.06 -15.12
CA ASN A 259 -0.27 1.05 -14.31
C ASN A 259 -1.26 1.69 -13.34
N ILE A 260 -0.90 2.82 -12.74
CA ILE A 260 -1.79 3.56 -11.82
C ILE A 260 -3.01 4.10 -12.56
N VAL A 261 -2.83 4.59 -13.78
CA VAL A 261 -3.95 5.04 -14.64
C VAL A 261 -4.90 3.86 -14.91
N GLY A 262 -4.37 2.67 -15.17
CA GLY A 262 -5.17 1.44 -15.33
C GLY A 262 -5.98 1.10 -14.07
N VAL A 263 -5.35 1.14 -12.90
CA VAL A 263 -6.02 0.93 -11.59
C VAL A 263 -7.15 1.94 -11.38
N MET A 264 -6.89 3.22 -11.63
CA MET A 264 -7.90 4.29 -11.50
C MET A 264 -9.07 4.08 -12.45
N GLY A 265 -8.80 3.76 -13.72
CA GLY A 265 -9.82 3.48 -14.72
C GLY A 265 -10.72 2.33 -14.31
N MET A 266 -10.15 1.20 -13.90
CA MET A 266 -10.91 0.03 -13.46
C MET A 266 -11.62 0.26 -12.11
N SER A 267 -11.12 1.11 -11.24
CA SER A 267 -11.82 1.53 -10.02
C SER A 267 -13.09 2.32 -10.35
N VAL A 268 -13.06 3.17 -11.38
CA VAL A 268 -14.26 3.89 -11.87
C VAL A 268 -15.27 2.91 -12.48
N VAL A 269 -14.80 1.98 -13.30
CA VAL A 269 -15.65 0.92 -13.88
C VAL A 269 -16.28 0.06 -12.79
N ASN A 270 -15.53 -0.32 -11.76
CA ASN A 270 -15.99 -1.11 -10.63
C ASN A 270 -17.19 -0.48 -9.92
N ARG A 271 -17.24 0.86 -9.77
CA ARG A 271 -18.40 1.57 -9.18
C ARG A 271 -19.73 1.27 -9.89
N ARG A 272 -19.69 1.03 -11.20
CA ARG A 272 -20.88 0.65 -11.99
C ARG A 272 -21.15 -0.84 -11.91
N LEU A 273 -20.09 -1.65 -11.91
CA LEU A 273 -20.22 -3.11 -11.93
C LEU A 273 -20.79 -3.66 -10.63
N VAL A 274 -20.41 -3.12 -9.46
CA VAL A 274 -20.92 -3.55 -8.15
C VAL A 274 -22.42 -3.30 -7.96
N GLN A 275 -23.03 -2.47 -8.80
CA GLN A 275 -24.50 -2.25 -8.82
C GLN A 275 -25.24 -3.36 -9.58
N ARG A 276 -24.55 -4.16 -10.39
CA ARG A 276 -25.15 -5.16 -11.28
C ARG A 276 -24.72 -6.59 -10.98
N TYR A 277 -23.55 -6.77 -10.36
CA TYR A 277 -22.95 -8.08 -10.13
C TYR A 277 -22.53 -8.22 -8.66
N SER A 278 -22.56 -9.47 -8.15
CA SER A 278 -22.09 -9.76 -6.79
C SER A 278 -20.57 -9.53 -6.67
N LEU A 279 -20.11 -9.20 -5.45
CA LEU A 279 -18.69 -8.98 -5.18
C LEU A 279 -17.84 -10.20 -5.53
N GLU A 280 -18.37 -11.40 -5.26
CA GLU A 280 -17.71 -12.68 -5.56
C GLU A 280 -17.51 -12.90 -7.06
N LYS A 281 -18.55 -12.60 -7.89
CA LYS A 281 -18.44 -12.70 -9.35
C LYS A 281 -17.40 -11.75 -9.91
N LEU A 282 -17.44 -10.50 -9.46
CA LEU A 282 -16.48 -9.48 -9.88
C LEU A 282 -15.04 -9.86 -9.48
N LEU A 283 -14.86 -10.36 -8.24
CA LEU A 283 -13.58 -10.82 -7.76
C LEU A 283 -13.01 -11.95 -8.63
N LYS A 284 -13.82 -13.01 -8.86
CA LYS A 284 -13.42 -14.16 -9.70
C LYS A 284 -12.99 -13.71 -11.08
N PHE A 285 -13.82 -12.88 -11.73
CA PHE A 285 -13.54 -12.40 -13.08
C PHE A 285 -12.24 -11.58 -13.13
N ALA A 286 -12.07 -10.63 -12.21
CA ALA A 286 -10.89 -9.76 -12.20
C ALA A 286 -9.60 -10.53 -11.90
N VAL A 287 -9.64 -11.49 -10.95
CA VAL A 287 -8.48 -12.32 -10.62
C VAL A 287 -8.13 -13.26 -11.78
N LEU A 288 -9.09 -13.83 -12.50
CA LEU A 288 -8.83 -14.66 -13.68
C LEU A 288 -8.17 -13.85 -14.80
N ILE A 289 -8.63 -12.63 -15.09
CA ILE A 289 -7.97 -11.76 -16.09
C ILE A 289 -6.53 -11.45 -15.67
N ALA A 290 -6.33 -11.07 -14.40
CA ALA A 290 -4.99 -10.80 -13.87
C ALA A 290 -4.08 -12.03 -14.00
N THR A 291 -4.61 -13.23 -13.73
CA THR A 291 -3.88 -14.49 -13.84
C THR A 291 -3.50 -14.79 -15.30
N VAL A 292 -4.43 -14.65 -16.23
CA VAL A 292 -4.13 -14.86 -17.67
C VAL A 292 -3.04 -13.88 -18.13
N ALA A 293 -3.14 -12.59 -17.78
CA ALA A 293 -2.13 -11.60 -18.11
C ALA A 293 -0.75 -11.95 -17.52
N SER A 294 -0.72 -12.47 -16.29
CA SER A 294 0.53 -12.89 -15.63
C SER A 294 1.16 -14.13 -16.27
N PHE A 295 0.37 -15.08 -16.76
CA PHE A 295 0.88 -16.22 -17.50
C PHE A 295 1.43 -15.82 -18.88
N ILE A 296 0.76 -14.89 -19.60
CA ILE A 296 1.28 -14.32 -20.84
C ILE A 296 2.64 -13.63 -20.57
N LEU A 297 2.73 -12.85 -19.48
CA LEU A 297 3.98 -12.24 -19.03
C LEU A 297 5.07 -13.28 -18.78
N ALA A 298 4.76 -14.36 -18.05
CA ALA A 298 5.74 -15.39 -17.70
C ALA A 298 6.23 -16.16 -18.94
N VAL A 299 5.31 -16.56 -19.82
CA VAL A 299 5.67 -17.25 -21.08
C VAL A 299 6.53 -16.33 -21.96
N GLY A 300 6.15 -15.07 -22.14
CA GLY A 300 6.91 -14.12 -22.94
C GLY A 300 8.30 -13.83 -22.39
N ALA A 301 8.42 -13.67 -21.06
CA ALA A 301 9.70 -13.48 -20.40
C ALA A 301 10.62 -14.71 -20.53
N LYS A 302 10.05 -15.93 -20.40
CA LYS A 302 10.81 -17.18 -20.53
C LYS A 302 11.31 -17.43 -21.96
N LEU A 303 10.48 -17.14 -22.94
CA LEU A 303 10.79 -17.37 -24.36
C LEU A 303 11.46 -16.16 -25.03
N HIS A 304 11.68 -15.08 -24.28
CA HIS A 304 12.22 -13.80 -24.81
C HIS A 304 11.41 -13.21 -25.98
N ILE A 305 10.06 -13.41 -25.95
CA ILE A 305 9.14 -12.96 -27.00
C ILE A 305 8.51 -11.62 -26.57
N GLY A 306 8.31 -10.72 -27.54
CA GLY A 306 7.57 -9.46 -27.36
C GLY A 306 8.33 -8.35 -26.63
N GLY A 307 9.52 -8.62 -26.10
CA GLY A 307 10.37 -7.62 -25.47
C GLY A 307 9.66 -6.81 -24.37
N ILE A 308 10.03 -5.54 -24.25
CA ILE A 308 9.46 -4.63 -23.25
C ILE A 308 7.97 -4.38 -23.45
N VAL A 309 7.46 -4.38 -24.69
CA VAL A 309 6.06 -4.10 -24.99
C VAL A 309 5.14 -5.16 -24.38
N LEU A 310 5.51 -6.43 -24.49
CA LEU A 310 4.72 -7.51 -23.88
C LEU A 310 4.69 -7.38 -22.37
N ILE A 311 5.83 -7.03 -21.74
CA ILE A 311 5.90 -6.83 -20.28
C ILE A 311 5.00 -5.68 -19.87
N VAL A 312 5.11 -4.52 -20.54
CA VAL A 312 4.31 -3.32 -20.21
C VAL A 312 2.81 -3.61 -20.35
N VAL A 313 2.38 -4.24 -21.44
CA VAL A 313 0.95 -4.54 -21.70
C VAL A 313 0.42 -5.55 -20.69
N SER A 314 1.16 -6.63 -20.45
CA SER A 314 0.72 -7.67 -19.50
C SER A 314 0.63 -7.14 -18.07
N VAL A 315 1.62 -6.35 -17.64
CA VAL A 315 1.62 -5.72 -16.31
C VAL A 315 0.51 -4.67 -16.21
N PHE A 316 0.27 -3.88 -17.24
CA PHE A 316 -0.84 -2.91 -17.27
C PHE A 316 -2.20 -3.60 -17.08
N ILE A 317 -2.46 -4.72 -17.78
CA ILE A 317 -3.71 -5.48 -17.62
C ILE A 317 -3.78 -6.04 -16.19
N PHE A 318 -2.70 -6.66 -15.70
CA PHE A 318 -2.62 -7.21 -14.35
C PHE A 318 -2.93 -6.14 -13.28
N PHE A 319 -2.23 -5.00 -13.31
CA PHE A 319 -2.45 -3.92 -12.34
C PHE A 319 -3.82 -3.25 -12.46
N SER A 320 -4.36 -3.11 -13.68
CA SER A 320 -5.71 -2.55 -13.88
C SER A 320 -6.75 -3.33 -13.07
N MET A 321 -6.62 -4.64 -12.96
CA MET A 321 -7.54 -5.47 -12.18
C MET A 321 -7.50 -5.18 -10.67
N ASN A 322 -6.42 -4.56 -10.16
CA ASN A 322 -6.33 -4.14 -8.76
C ASN A 322 -7.50 -3.22 -8.35
N GLY A 323 -7.96 -2.36 -9.27
CA GLY A 323 -9.10 -1.47 -9.02
C GLY A 323 -10.40 -2.20 -8.66
N ILE A 324 -10.54 -3.47 -9.10
CA ILE A 324 -11.67 -4.33 -8.74
C ILE A 324 -11.29 -5.24 -7.57
N ILE A 325 -10.16 -5.94 -7.65
CA ILE A 325 -9.75 -6.98 -6.68
C ILE A 325 -9.65 -6.41 -5.27
N ALA A 326 -8.94 -5.28 -5.10
CA ALA A 326 -8.74 -4.68 -3.78
C ALA A 326 -10.07 -4.23 -3.15
N ALA A 327 -10.94 -3.59 -3.93
CA ALA A 327 -12.22 -3.10 -3.43
C ALA A 327 -13.17 -4.23 -3.07
N THR A 328 -13.33 -5.22 -3.96
CA THR A 328 -14.29 -6.33 -3.76
C THR A 328 -13.84 -7.28 -2.66
N SER A 329 -12.54 -7.65 -2.61
CA SER A 329 -12.01 -8.52 -1.55
C SER A 329 -12.12 -7.87 -0.18
N THR A 330 -11.75 -6.58 -0.06
CA THR A 330 -11.83 -5.86 1.22
C THR A 330 -13.26 -5.72 1.69
N ALA A 331 -14.19 -5.34 0.81
CA ALA A 331 -15.60 -5.22 1.15
C ALA A 331 -16.17 -6.57 1.62
N ALA A 332 -15.96 -7.65 0.86
CA ALA A 332 -16.46 -8.97 1.20
C ALA A 332 -15.85 -9.54 2.50
N ALA A 333 -14.54 -9.26 2.75
CA ALA A 333 -13.89 -9.63 4.00
C ALA A 333 -14.51 -8.91 5.20
N LEU A 334 -14.73 -7.60 5.10
CA LEU A 334 -15.31 -6.79 6.19
C LEU A 334 -16.78 -7.16 6.46
N ASP A 335 -17.56 -7.48 5.43
CA ASP A 335 -18.94 -7.95 5.56
C ASP A 335 -19.05 -9.26 6.35
N ALA A 336 -17.99 -10.08 6.34
CA ALA A 336 -17.96 -11.32 7.12
C ALA A 336 -17.79 -11.08 8.63
N VAL A 337 -17.29 -9.91 9.06
CA VAL A 337 -16.90 -9.62 10.46
C VAL A 337 -17.24 -8.19 10.89
N PRO A 338 -18.50 -7.75 10.78
CA PRO A 338 -18.91 -6.36 10.99
C PRO A 338 -18.59 -5.83 12.40
N ASN A 339 -18.62 -6.69 13.42
CA ASN A 339 -18.44 -6.31 14.83
C ASN A 339 -17.00 -5.94 15.18
N ILE A 340 -16.02 -6.38 14.39
CA ILE A 340 -14.57 -6.15 14.61
C ILE A 340 -13.89 -5.58 13.36
N ALA A 341 -14.64 -4.80 12.57
CA ALA A 341 -14.18 -4.25 11.29
C ALA A 341 -12.88 -3.40 11.40
N GLY A 342 -12.63 -2.75 12.54
CA GLY A 342 -11.40 -2.01 12.79
C GLY A 342 -10.17 -2.92 12.83
N SER A 343 -10.21 -3.97 13.65
CA SER A 343 -9.17 -4.99 13.71
C SER A 343 -9.02 -5.73 12.38
N ALA A 344 -10.15 -6.01 11.69
CA ALA A 344 -10.16 -6.64 10.39
C ALA A 344 -9.43 -5.79 9.33
N SER A 345 -9.69 -4.49 9.27
CA SER A 345 -8.99 -3.55 8.37
C SER A 345 -7.48 -3.50 8.65
N ALA A 346 -7.08 -3.50 9.92
CA ALA A 346 -5.68 -3.52 10.31
C ALA A 346 -4.98 -4.81 9.87
N LEU A 347 -5.64 -5.97 10.07
CA LEU A 347 -5.10 -7.26 9.66
C LEU A 347 -5.02 -7.39 8.13
N ILE A 348 -6.05 -6.96 7.39
CA ILE A 348 -6.02 -6.92 5.92
C ILE A 348 -4.82 -6.08 5.44
N GLY A 349 -4.65 -4.87 5.98
CA GLY A 349 -3.54 -4.01 5.62
C GLY A 349 -2.18 -4.60 5.96
N SER A 350 -2.04 -5.21 7.15
CA SER A 350 -0.82 -5.90 7.56
C SER A 350 -0.46 -7.05 6.63
N LEU A 351 -1.41 -7.92 6.28
CA LEU A 351 -1.19 -9.03 5.36
C LEU A 351 -0.93 -8.55 3.93
N GLN A 352 -1.60 -7.48 3.50
CA GLN A 352 -1.39 -6.87 2.19
C GLN A 352 0.03 -6.34 2.04
N TYR A 353 0.53 -5.53 2.97
CA TYR A 353 1.90 -5.03 2.94
C TYR A 353 2.93 -6.11 3.28
N GLY A 354 2.64 -6.96 4.26
CA GLY A 354 3.48 -8.09 4.63
C GLY A 354 3.68 -9.10 3.49
N SER A 355 2.73 -9.22 2.56
CA SER A 355 2.85 -10.08 1.38
C SER A 355 4.04 -9.72 0.50
N GLY A 356 4.39 -8.44 0.42
CA GLY A 356 5.54 -7.98 -0.35
C GLY A 356 6.89 -8.42 0.20
N ILE A 357 6.96 -8.83 1.47
CA ILE A 357 8.17 -9.43 2.05
C ILE A 357 8.50 -10.73 1.31
N ILE A 358 7.48 -11.53 0.99
CA ILE A 358 7.65 -12.80 0.27
C ILE A 358 8.26 -12.53 -1.11
N SER A 359 7.67 -11.63 -1.88
CA SER A 359 8.12 -11.34 -3.24
C SER A 359 9.49 -10.66 -3.28
N SER A 360 9.75 -9.72 -2.38
CA SER A 360 11.05 -9.04 -2.35
C SER A 360 12.20 -9.98 -1.94
N LEU A 361 11.96 -10.91 -1.00
CA LEU A 361 12.92 -11.94 -0.64
C LEU A 361 13.14 -12.95 -1.78
N LEU A 362 12.07 -13.40 -2.45
CA LEU A 362 12.20 -14.30 -3.60
C LEU A 362 13.00 -13.65 -4.73
N LEU A 363 12.77 -12.37 -5.01
CA LEU A 363 13.54 -11.63 -6.00
C LEU A 363 15.01 -11.50 -5.58
N ALA A 364 15.28 -11.11 -4.33
CA ALA A 364 16.65 -10.96 -3.83
C ALA A 364 17.46 -12.26 -3.87
N LEU A 365 16.82 -13.42 -3.64
CA LEU A 365 17.49 -14.71 -3.53
C LEU A 365 17.56 -15.47 -4.87
N LEU A 366 16.56 -15.30 -5.75
CA LEU A 366 16.38 -16.13 -6.95
C LEU A 366 16.55 -15.36 -8.25
N SER A 367 16.97 -14.07 -8.22
CA SER A 367 17.19 -13.29 -9.43
C SER A 367 18.26 -13.94 -10.31
N ASP A 368 17.89 -14.20 -11.56
CA ASP A 368 18.76 -14.76 -12.60
C ASP A 368 19.31 -13.71 -13.59
N GLY A 369 19.12 -12.43 -13.26
CA GLY A 369 19.51 -11.33 -14.14
C GLY A 369 18.59 -11.13 -15.34
N THR A 370 17.41 -11.77 -15.37
CA THR A 370 16.41 -11.65 -16.44
C THR A 370 15.04 -11.27 -15.89
N PRO A 371 14.11 -10.80 -16.73
CA PRO A 371 12.72 -10.54 -16.32
C PRO A 371 11.96 -11.80 -15.88
N TRP A 372 12.49 -13.01 -16.15
CA TRP A 372 11.85 -14.28 -15.85
C TRP A 372 11.54 -14.44 -14.37
N THR A 373 12.49 -14.10 -13.49
CA THR A 373 12.28 -14.27 -12.05
C THR A 373 11.08 -13.46 -11.57
N MET A 374 10.95 -12.20 -11.94
CA MET A 374 9.80 -11.37 -11.64
C MET A 374 8.50 -11.96 -12.21
N ALA A 375 8.54 -12.39 -13.47
CA ALA A 375 7.37 -12.84 -14.21
C ALA A 375 6.78 -14.15 -13.65
N TRP A 376 7.59 -15.15 -13.31
CA TRP A 376 7.06 -16.40 -12.74
C TRP A 376 6.53 -16.22 -11.32
N ILE A 377 7.13 -15.33 -10.51
CA ILE A 377 6.60 -14.99 -9.18
C ILE A 377 5.20 -14.38 -9.33
N ILE A 378 5.03 -13.43 -10.25
CA ILE A 378 3.73 -12.81 -10.54
C ILE A 378 2.72 -13.89 -10.97
N ALA A 379 3.09 -14.78 -11.89
CA ALA A 379 2.20 -15.84 -12.37
C ALA A 379 1.81 -16.83 -11.29
N LEU A 380 2.76 -17.29 -10.49
CA LEU A 380 2.54 -18.26 -9.42
C LEU A 380 1.54 -17.73 -8.38
N PHE A 381 1.78 -16.52 -7.88
CA PHE A 381 0.93 -15.95 -6.82
C PHE A 381 -0.41 -15.42 -7.35
N SER A 382 -0.48 -15.01 -8.63
CA SER A 382 -1.76 -14.74 -9.30
C SER A 382 -2.60 -16.02 -9.41
N ALA A 383 -1.98 -17.14 -9.78
CA ALA A 383 -2.66 -18.42 -9.83
C ALA A 383 -3.14 -18.86 -8.45
N ALA A 384 -2.33 -18.71 -7.39
CA ALA A 384 -2.75 -18.98 -6.02
C ALA A 384 -3.95 -18.11 -5.60
N SER A 385 -3.94 -16.82 -5.95
CA SER A 385 -5.08 -15.92 -5.73
C SER A 385 -6.33 -16.42 -6.48
N ALA A 386 -6.19 -16.87 -7.73
CA ALA A 386 -7.29 -17.39 -8.52
C ALA A 386 -7.88 -18.68 -7.93
N VAL A 387 -7.04 -19.62 -7.50
CA VAL A 387 -7.50 -20.84 -6.84
C VAL A 387 -8.36 -20.50 -5.63
N ILE A 388 -7.90 -19.57 -4.77
CA ILE A 388 -8.66 -19.15 -3.60
C ILE A 388 -9.96 -18.44 -4.01
N ALA A 389 -9.92 -17.54 -4.99
CA ALA A 389 -11.11 -16.85 -5.47
C ALA A 389 -12.19 -17.82 -5.98
N LEU A 390 -11.79 -18.90 -6.66
CA LEU A 390 -12.70 -19.91 -7.17
C LEU A 390 -13.36 -20.74 -6.05
N THR A 391 -12.71 -20.87 -4.88
CA THR A 391 -13.31 -21.54 -3.71
C THR A 391 -14.33 -20.67 -2.96
N THR A 392 -14.41 -19.37 -3.26
CA THR A 392 -15.42 -18.50 -2.64
C THR A 392 -16.81 -18.88 -3.16
N ARG A 393 -17.71 -19.28 -2.25
CA ARG A 393 -19.11 -19.56 -2.59
C ARG A 393 -19.92 -18.27 -2.59
N GLU A 394 -20.79 -18.10 -3.59
CA GLU A 394 -21.81 -17.06 -3.53
C GLU A 394 -22.68 -17.29 -2.28
N ARG A 395 -22.79 -16.29 -1.41
CA ARG A 395 -23.87 -16.29 -0.43
C ARG A 395 -25.15 -16.15 -1.25
N GLY A 396 -25.93 -17.23 -1.29
CA GLY A 396 -27.25 -17.17 -1.89
C GLY A 396 -27.99 -15.96 -1.33
N THR A 397 -28.43 -15.08 -2.18
CA THR A 397 -29.46 -14.11 -1.87
C THR A 397 -30.69 -14.93 -1.47
N THR A 398 -30.81 -15.22 -0.16
CA THR A 398 -32.15 -15.56 0.38
C THR A 398 -32.97 -14.31 0.16
N ALA A 399 -33.89 -14.47 -0.83
CA ALA A 399 -34.91 -13.50 -1.20
C ALA A 399 -35.81 -13.18 0.00
#